data_feb186a62ba5deaaebf0616059381314
#
_entry.id   feb186a62ba5deaaebf0616059381314
#
_cell.length_a   1.000
_cell.length_b   1.000
_cell.length_c   1.000
_cell.angle_alpha   90.00
_cell.angle_beta   90.00
_cell.angle_gamma   90.00
#
_symmetry.space_group_name_H-M   'P 1'
#
loop_
_entity.id
_entity.type
_entity.pdbx_description
1 polymer ?
#
loop_
_entity_poly.entity_id
_entity_poly.type
_entity_poly.pdbx_seq_one_letter_code
_entity_poly.pdbx_strand_id
1 'polypeptide(L)'
;LNDPKALNALSVDMCKLMSQQLSGWANDDSIVAILLKGSGDKAFCAGGNIRKLYDSMIDTPPQVPMQQPNPYGVEFFENEYSLYRQMHFYPKPIVLWGNGIVMGGGMGLMAMCSHRIVTETTRFAMPEITIGLYPDATGSWFLARMPAKIGLFLGLTGANCNANDAIFSSLA
;
A
#
# COMPACT_ATOMS: atom_id res chain seq x y z
N LEU A 1 -5.74 7.66 6.59
CA LEU A 1 -5.76 6.36 7.30
C LEU A 1 -5.83 6.61 8.79
N ASN A 2 -6.61 5.83 9.56
CA ASN A 2 -6.82 6.11 10.98
C ASN A 2 -6.90 4.84 11.84
N ASP A 3 -5.81 4.10 11.86
CA ASP A 3 -5.55 3.02 12.82
C ASP A 3 -4.09 3.06 13.29
N PRO A 4 -3.68 4.10 14.05
CA PRO A 4 -2.30 4.28 14.45
C PRO A 4 -1.78 3.17 15.38
N LYS A 5 -2.66 2.42 16.04
CA LYS A 5 -2.27 1.28 16.87
C LYS A 5 -1.76 0.11 16.04
N ALA A 6 -2.33 -0.09 14.86
CA ALA A 6 -1.87 -1.06 13.87
C ALA A 6 -0.95 -0.43 12.81
N LEU A 7 -0.31 0.71 13.09
CA LEU A 7 0.54 1.44 12.13
C LEU A 7 -0.18 1.75 10.81
N ASN A 8 -1.47 2.04 10.88
CA ASN A 8 -2.36 2.31 9.75
C ASN A 8 -2.39 1.18 8.70
N ALA A 9 -2.21 -0.07 9.14
CA ALA A 9 -2.27 -1.24 8.26
C ALA A 9 -3.63 -1.32 7.56
N LEU A 10 -3.63 -1.65 6.27
CA LEU A 10 -4.83 -1.73 5.45
C LEU A 10 -5.70 -2.93 5.87
N SER A 11 -6.97 -2.67 6.09
CA SER A 11 -8.00 -3.69 6.26
C SER A 11 -8.99 -3.63 5.09
N VAL A 12 -9.79 -4.67 4.92
CA VAL A 12 -10.90 -4.71 3.95
C VAL A 12 -11.79 -3.48 4.11
N ASP A 13 -12.19 -3.17 5.36
CA ASP A 13 -13.08 -2.04 5.63
C ASP A 13 -12.42 -0.70 5.26
N MET A 14 -11.12 -0.54 5.57
CA MET A 14 -10.39 0.68 5.21
C MET A 14 -10.31 0.85 3.69
N CYS A 15 -10.03 -0.21 2.95
CA CYS A 15 -10.01 -0.17 1.48
C CYS A 15 -11.39 0.18 0.90
N LYS A 16 -12.46 -0.43 1.41
CA LYS A 16 -13.84 -0.14 1.00
C LYS A 16 -14.24 1.31 1.27
N LEU A 17 -13.97 1.80 2.48
CA LEU A 17 -14.26 3.19 2.86
C LEU A 17 -13.50 4.20 2.00
N MET A 18 -12.22 3.95 1.75
CA MET A 18 -11.42 4.81 0.88
C MET A 18 -11.97 4.81 -0.55
N SER A 19 -12.27 3.64 -1.11
CA SER A 19 -12.82 3.52 -2.46
C SER A 19 -14.16 4.24 -2.60
N GLN A 20 -15.05 4.07 -1.63
CA GLN A 20 -16.34 4.76 -1.58
C GLN A 20 -16.17 6.28 -1.53
N GLN A 21 -15.28 6.77 -0.66
CA GLN A 21 -15.05 8.19 -0.50
C GLN A 21 -14.43 8.81 -1.76
N LEU A 22 -13.45 8.14 -2.37
CA LEU A 22 -12.87 8.57 -3.64
C LEU A 22 -13.92 8.62 -4.74
N SER A 23 -14.81 7.62 -4.83
CA SER A 23 -15.90 7.63 -5.81
C SER A 23 -16.84 8.83 -5.63
N GLY A 24 -17.18 9.17 -4.38
CA GLY A 24 -18.01 10.35 -4.09
C GLY A 24 -17.34 11.66 -4.49
N TRP A 25 -16.04 11.80 -4.23
CA TRP A 25 -15.28 13.02 -4.51
C TRP A 25 -14.88 13.19 -5.98
N ALA A 26 -14.89 12.13 -6.76
CA ALA A 26 -14.46 12.16 -8.16
C ALA A 26 -15.24 13.20 -8.99
N ASN A 27 -16.54 13.30 -8.75
CA ASN A 27 -17.46 14.18 -9.49
C ASN A 27 -17.91 15.42 -8.68
N ASP A 28 -17.32 15.68 -7.53
CA ASP A 28 -17.63 16.85 -6.71
C ASP A 28 -16.69 18.00 -7.08
N ASP A 29 -17.16 18.98 -7.83
CA ASP A 29 -16.37 20.11 -8.31
C ASP A 29 -15.80 20.99 -7.18
N SER A 30 -16.32 20.91 -5.96
CA SER A 30 -15.77 21.58 -4.79
C SER A 30 -14.46 20.97 -4.29
N ILE A 31 -14.17 19.72 -4.67
CA ILE A 31 -12.94 18.99 -4.33
C ILE A 31 -11.95 19.09 -5.49
N VAL A 32 -10.90 19.83 -5.32
CA VAL A 32 -9.87 20.04 -6.38
C VAL A 32 -8.67 19.11 -6.26
N ALA A 33 -8.39 18.61 -5.07
CA ALA A 33 -7.29 17.67 -4.79
C ALA A 33 -7.58 16.90 -3.51
N ILE A 34 -6.88 15.79 -3.31
CA ILE A 34 -6.99 14.94 -2.12
C ILE A 34 -5.65 14.89 -1.42
N LEU A 35 -5.65 15.10 -0.10
CA LEU A 35 -4.49 14.84 0.75
C LEU A 35 -4.68 13.50 1.46
N LEU A 36 -3.82 12.53 1.15
CA LEU A 36 -3.78 11.22 1.78
C LEU A 36 -2.67 11.18 2.84
N LYS A 37 -3.03 10.94 4.09
CA LYS A 37 -2.09 10.83 5.22
C LYS A 37 -2.50 9.72 6.20
N GLY A 38 -1.54 9.24 6.99
CA GLY A 38 -1.78 8.38 8.14
C GLY A 38 -1.98 9.19 9.43
N SER A 39 -2.78 8.68 10.35
CA SER A 39 -2.86 9.20 11.72
C SER A 39 -1.65 8.82 12.54
N GLY A 40 -1.20 9.73 13.39
CA GLY A 40 -0.02 9.55 14.25
C GLY A 40 1.29 9.78 13.50
N ASP A 41 2.41 9.64 14.24
CA ASP A 41 3.74 10.03 13.73
C ASP A 41 4.61 8.84 13.31
N LYS A 42 4.20 7.60 13.66
CA LYS A 42 5.04 6.41 13.46
C LYS A 42 4.99 5.88 12.02
N ALA A 43 3.84 5.96 11.39
CA ALA A 43 3.64 5.35 10.07
C ALA A 43 2.59 6.10 9.25
N PHE A 44 2.87 6.27 7.97
CA PHE A 44 1.82 6.49 7.00
C PHE A 44 0.97 5.22 6.86
N CYS A 45 1.60 4.09 6.53
CA CYS A 45 0.96 2.78 6.40
C CYS A 45 2.00 1.65 6.38
N ALA A 46 1.88 0.69 7.28
CA ALA A 46 2.79 -0.45 7.38
C ALA A 46 2.43 -1.63 6.43
N GLY A 47 1.51 -1.45 5.50
CA GLY A 47 1.05 -2.48 4.56
C GLY A 47 -0.30 -3.08 4.89
N GLY A 48 -0.60 -4.24 4.34
CA GLY A 48 -1.81 -4.99 4.63
C GLY A 48 -1.85 -5.51 6.08
N ASN A 49 -3.04 -5.70 6.63
CA ASN A 49 -3.21 -6.29 7.96
C ASN A 49 -2.95 -7.81 7.91
N ILE A 50 -1.65 -8.18 7.89
CA ILE A 50 -1.19 -9.58 7.80
C ILE A 50 -1.67 -10.41 9.00
N ARG A 51 -1.88 -9.80 10.16
CA ARG A 51 -2.41 -10.51 11.33
C ARG A 51 -3.81 -11.06 11.04
N LYS A 52 -4.71 -10.22 10.51
CA LYS A 52 -6.06 -10.67 10.14
C LYS A 52 -6.04 -11.73 9.04
N LEU A 53 -5.15 -11.60 8.07
CA LEU A 53 -4.98 -12.60 7.03
C LEU A 53 -4.51 -13.94 7.61
N TYR A 54 -3.52 -13.91 8.49
CA TYR A 54 -3.04 -15.11 9.20
C TYR A 54 -4.14 -15.76 10.05
N ASP A 55 -4.84 -14.98 10.87
CA ASP A 55 -5.92 -15.49 11.73
C ASP A 55 -7.01 -16.15 10.88
N SER A 56 -7.39 -15.56 9.74
CA SER A 56 -8.36 -16.15 8.82
C SER A 56 -7.92 -17.48 8.22
N MET A 57 -6.62 -17.67 8.01
CA MET A 57 -6.05 -18.94 7.52
C MET A 57 -6.03 -20.02 8.59
N ILE A 58 -5.87 -19.63 9.86
CA ILE A 58 -5.98 -20.56 11.00
C ILE A 58 -7.42 -21.01 11.19
N ASP A 59 -8.38 -20.06 11.13
CA ASP A 59 -9.81 -20.35 11.30
C ASP A 59 -10.40 -21.16 10.12
N THR A 60 -9.81 -21.01 8.93
CA THR A 60 -10.20 -21.72 7.72
C THR A 60 -8.96 -22.35 7.07
N PRO A 61 -8.43 -23.43 7.64
CA PRO A 61 -7.20 -24.04 7.14
C PRO A 61 -7.37 -24.54 5.69
N PRO A 62 -6.34 -24.39 4.85
CA PRO A 62 -6.40 -24.83 3.47
C PRO A 62 -6.60 -26.35 3.40
N GLN A 63 -7.49 -26.78 2.52
CA GLN A 63 -7.65 -28.19 2.20
C GLN A 63 -6.49 -28.67 1.30
N VAL A 64 -6.05 -29.89 1.48
CA VAL A 64 -5.01 -30.48 0.63
C VAL A 64 -5.62 -31.64 -0.18
N PRO A 65 -5.59 -31.56 -1.52
CA PRO A 65 -5.12 -30.45 -2.36
C PRO A 65 -5.99 -29.20 -2.22
N MET A 66 -5.38 -28.00 -2.38
CA MET A 66 -6.09 -26.74 -2.24
C MET A 66 -7.18 -26.63 -3.32
N GLN A 67 -8.44 -26.74 -2.90
CA GLN A 67 -9.59 -26.68 -3.80
C GLN A 67 -10.14 -25.26 -3.95
N GLN A 68 -10.02 -24.46 -2.92
CA GLN A 68 -10.49 -23.06 -2.91
C GLN A 68 -9.54 -22.16 -2.13
N PRO A 69 -9.32 -20.91 -2.59
CA PRO A 69 -8.53 -19.95 -1.85
C PRO A 69 -9.26 -19.51 -0.57
N ASN A 70 -8.51 -18.97 0.41
CA ASN A 70 -9.08 -18.42 1.63
C ASN A 70 -10.04 -17.24 1.30
N PRO A 71 -11.32 -17.29 1.69
CA PRO A 71 -12.30 -16.27 1.30
C PRO A 71 -11.94 -14.86 1.76
N TYR A 72 -11.41 -14.71 2.99
CA TYR A 72 -10.97 -13.40 3.50
C TYR A 72 -9.77 -12.88 2.71
N GLY A 73 -8.83 -13.74 2.35
CA GLY A 73 -7.68 -13.37 1.53
C GLY A 73 -8.11 -12.86 0.16
N VAL A 74 -9.05 -13.53 -0.49
CA VAL A 74 -9.62 -13.09 -1.77
C VAL A 74 -10.26 -11.71 -1.61
N GLU A 75 -11.17 -11.57 -0.64
CA GLU A 75 -11.85 -10.29 -0.39
C GLU A 75 -10.87 -9.16 -0.10
N PHE A 76 -9.82 -9.42 0.70
CA PHE A 76 -8.82 -8.43 1.04
C PHE A 76 -8.07 -7.95 -0.22
N PHE A 77 -7.46 -8.85 -0.97
CA PHE A 77 -6.65 -8.48 -2.14
C PHE A 77 -7.49 -7.88 -3.27
N GLU A 78 -8.73 -8.35 -3.49
CA GLU A 78 -9.64 -7.75 -4.47
C GLU A 78 -9.97 -6.28 -4.13
N ASN A 79 -10.25 -5.98 -2.87
CA ASN A 79 -10.52 -4.61 -2.44
C ASN A 79 -9.27 -3.73 -2.48
N GLU A 80 -8.14 -4.25 -2.03
CA GLU A 80 -6.87 -3.53 -2.02
C GLU A 80 -6.42 -3.18 -3.45
N TYR A 81 -6.40 -4.15 -4.35
CA TYR A 81 -5.93 -3.90 -5.74
C TYR A 81 -6.92 -3.08 -6.56
N SER A 82 -8.22 -3.21 -6.29
CA SER A 82 -9.24 -2.36 -6.89
C SER A 82 -9.07 -0.90 -6.46
N LEU A 83 -8.74 -0.66 -5.20
CA LEU A 83 -8.43 0.67 -4.68
C LEU A 83 -7.19 1.27 -5.37
N TYR A 84 -6.10 0.50 -5.52
CA TYR A 84 -4.90 0.98 -6.22
C TYR A 84 -5.21 1.35 -7.67
N ARG A 85 -5.98 0.52 -8.37
CA ARG A 85 -6.41 0.82 -9.74
C ARG A 85 -7.25 2.09 -9.80
N GLN A 86 -8.19 2.28 -8.86
CA GLN A 86 -9.00 3.50 -8.76
C GLN A 86 -8.13 4.74 -8.54
N MET A 87 -7.15 4.67 -7.64
CA MET A 87 -6.23 5.78 -7.36
C MET A 87 -5.35 6.11 -8.57
N HIS A 88 -4.88 5.10 -9.30
CA HIS A 88 -4.04 5.30 -10.49
C HIS A 88 -4.76 6.09 -11.59
N PHE A 89 -6.04 5.82 -11.79
CA PHE A 89 -6.86 6.49 -12.81
C PHE A 89 -7.73 7.61 -12.24
N TYR A 90 -7.40 8.09 -11.04
CA TYR A 90 -8.23 9.09 -10.38
C TYR A 90 -8.18 10.44 -11.12
N PRO A 91 -9.34 11.10 -11.35
CA PRO A 91 -9.40 12.30 -12.19
C PRO A 91 -8.81 13.55 -11.55
N LYS A 92 -8.52 13.52 -10.25
CA LYS A 92 -7.99 14.66 -9.50
C LYS A 92 -6.64 14.32 -8.86
N PRO A 93 -5.79 15.32 -8.59
CA PRO A 93 -4.54 15.07 -7.89
C PRO A 93 -4.74 14.42 -6.53
N ILE A 94 -3.99 13.36 -6.26
CA ILE A 94 -3.86 12.78 -4.93
C ILE A 94 -2.43 13.06 -4.45
N VAL A 95 -2.32 13.84 -3.37
CA VAL A 95 -1.06 14.16 -2.71
C VAL A 95 -0.90 13.25 -1.50
N LEU A 96 0.13 12.45 -1.47
CA LEU A 96 0.42 11.58 -0.33
C LEU A 96 1.48 12.21 0.58
N TRP A 97 1.19 12.22 1.88
CA TRP A 97 2.14 12.58 2.94
C TRP A 97 2.66 11.33 3.61
N GLY A 98 3.84 10.89 3.20
CA GLY A 98 4.44 9.60 3.59
C GLY A 98 5.42 9.71 4.74
N ASN A 99 4.97 10.16 5.93
CA ASN A 99 5.82 10.20 7.12
C ASN A 99 5.98 8.82 7.77
N GLY A 100 7.13 8.59 8.42
CA GLY A 100 7.41 7.35 9.13
C GLY A 100 7.42 6.12 8.22
N ILE A 101 6.81 5.04 8.64
CA ILE A 101 6.80 3.75 7.91
C ILE A 101 5.86 3.80 6.70
N VAL A 102 6.37 3.40 5.54
CA VAL A 102 5.62 3.23 4.28
C VAL A 102 6.05 1.89 3.69
N MET A 103 5.32 0.80 3.94
CA MET A 103 5.75 -0.55 3.56
C MET A 103 4.65 -1.33 2.87
N GLY A 104 5.03 -2.27 2.00
CA GLY A 104 4.11 -3.21 1.33
C GLY A 104 2.92 -2.49 0.68
N GLY A 105 1.69 -2.79 1.12
CA GLY A 105 0.49 -2.10 0.66
C GLY A 105 0.52 -0.57 0.83
N GLY A 106 1.25 -0.04 1.83
CA GLY A 106 1.51 1.40 1.97
C GLY A 106 2.33 1.97 0.82
N MET A 107 3.29 1.19 0.30
CA MET A 107 4.02 1.52 -0.93
C MET A 107 3.11 1.51 -2.15
N GLY A 108 2.17 0.54 -2.20
CA GLY A 108 1.14 0.51 -3.24
C GLY A 108 0.31 1.78 -3.28
N LEU A 109 -0.19 2.24 -2.13
CA LEU A 109 -0.88 3.53 -2.02
C LEU A 109 0.00 4.68 -2.51
N MET A 110 1.25 4.74 -2.05
CA MET A 110 2.19 5.80 -2.40
C MET A 110 2.46 5.83 -3.91
N ALA A 111 2.74 4.69 -4.52
CA ALA A 111 3.06 4.59 -5.93
C ALA A 111 1.89 5.00 -6.85
N MET A 112 0.64 4.86 -6.37
CA MET A 112 -0.57 5.22 -7.13
C MET A 112 -0.99 6.68 -6.96
N CYS A 113 -0.37 7.44 -6.06
CA CYS A 113 -0.62 8.86 -5.92
C CYS A 113 0.12 9.68 -6.99
N SER A 114 -0.48 10.78 -7.43
CA SER A 114 0.12 11.69 -8.41
C SER A 114 1.29 12.51 -7.84
N HIS A 115 1.23 12.83 -6.55
CA HIS A 115 2.26 13.57 -5.84
C HIS A 115 2.59 12.85 -4.53
N ARG A 116 3.87 12.67 -4.28
CA ARG A 116 4.39 11.89 -3.15
C ARG A 116 5.39 12.72 -2.38
N ILE A 117 5.09 12.97 -1.11
CA ILE A 117 5.93 13.74 -0.21
C ILE A 117 6.51 12.78 0.82
N VAL A 118 7.83 12.80 0.96
CA VAL A 118 8.58 12.08 2.00
C VAL A 118 9.11 13.07 3.02
N THR A 119 9.34 12.61 4.23
CA THR A 119 9.88 13.38 5.35
C THR A 119 11.17 12.73 5.84
N GLU A 120 11.92 13.40 6.71
CA GLU A 120 13.15 12.85 7.30
C GLU A 120 12.92 11.55 8.05
N THR A 121 11.70 11.32 8.52
CA THR A 121 11.31 10.11 9.23
C THR A 121 10.90 8.97 8.31
N THR A 122 10.72 9.23 7.01
CA THR A 122 10.24 8.22 6.07
C THR A 122 11.19 7.02 6.00
N ARG A 123 10.60 5.84 6.14
CA ARG A 123 11.26 4.55 5.93
C ARG A 123 10.35 3.71 5.06
N PHE A 124 10.85 3.28 3.91
CA PHE A 124 10.05 2.48 2.98
C PHE A 124 10.74 1.16 2.62
N ALA A 125 9.94 0.16 2.33
CA ALA A 125 10.37 -1.16 1.89
C ALA A 125 9.24 -1.93 1.20
N MET A 126 9.63 -2.94 0.40
CA MET A 126 8.73 -4.03 -0.03
C MET A 126 9.20 -5.31 0.66
N PRO A 127 8.75 -5.55 1.92
CA PRO A 127 9.31 -6.60 2.76
C PRO A 127 8.68 -7.98 2.53
N GLU A 128 7.83 -8.15 1.53
CA GLU A 128 7.02 -9.34 1.28
C GLU A 128 7.84 -10.62 1.20
N ILE A 129 9.05 -10.54 0.63
CA ILE A 129 9.96 -11.68 0.53
C ILE A 129 10.32 -12.28 1.89
N THR A 130 10.32 -11.48 2.96
CA THR A 130 10.66 -11.93 4.32
C THR A 130 9.58 -12.77 4.98
N ILE A 131 8.38 -12.77 4.42
CA ILE A 131 7.21 -13.53 4.90
C ILE A 131 6.72 -14.57 3.89
N GLY A 132 7.54 -14.88 2.88
CA GLY A 132 7.21 -15.89 1.87
C GLY A 132 6.22 -15.41 0.79
N LEU A 133 6.00 -14.09 0.69
CA LEU A 133 5.24 -13.47 -0.40
C LEU A 133 6.20 -12.87 -1.44
N TYR A 134 5.65 -12.34 -2.50
CA TYR A 134 6.36 -11.50 -3.48
C TYR A 134 5.87 -10.05 -3.37
N PRO A 135 6.63 -9.07 -3.84
CA PRO A 135 6.18 -7.68 -3.91
C PRO A 135 4.96 -7.54 -4.82
N ASP A 136 3.79 -7.57 -4.23
CA ASP A 136 2.49 -7.34 -4.84
C ASP A 136 2.14 -5.83 -4.84
N ALA A 137 0.97 -5.43 -4.39
CA ALA A 137 0.59 -4.03 -4.16
C ALA A 137 1.10 -3.06 -5.25
N THR A 138 0.93 -3.42 -6.51
CA THR A 138 1.47 -2.71 -7.70
C THR A 138 3.00 -2.72 -7.83
N GLY A 139 3.70 -3.51 -7.01
CA GLY A 139 5.16 -3.60 -6.97
C GLY A 139 5.78 -3.85 -8.34
N SER A 140 5.26 -4.77 -9.12
CA SER A 140 5.75 -5.05 -10.48
C SER A 140 5.71 -3.82 -11.39
N TRP A 141 4.76 -2.90 -11.19
CA TRP A 141 4.64 -1.68 -11.99
C TRP A 141 5.66 -0.62 -11.57
N PHE A 142 5.75 -0.25 -10.29
CA PHE A 142 6.63 0.85 -9.88
C PHE A 142 8.09 0.40 -9.71
N LEU A 143 8.35 -0.82 -9.24
CA LEU A 143 9.73 -1.32 -9.12
C LEU A 143 10.41 -1.46 -10.48
N ALA A 144 9.68 -1.90 -11.52
CA ALA A 144 10.23 -2.00 -12.87
C ALA A 144 10.63 -0.64 -13.48
N ARG A 145 10.11 0.47 -12.94
CA ARG A 145 10.38 1.84 -13.42
C ARG A 145 11.48 2.56 -12.66
N MET A 146 11.96 1.98 -11.56
CA MET A 146 13.06 2.57 -10.78
C MET A 146 14.38 2.51 -11.56
N PRO A 147 15.22 3.56 -11.46
CA PRO A 147 16.52 3.61 -12.14
C PRO A 147 17.47 2.54 -11.62
N ALA A 148 18.52 2.25 -12.40
CA ALA A 148 19.68 1.44 -12.01
C ALA A 148 19.35 0.06 -11.38
N LYS A 149 18.21 -0.54 -11.74
CA LYS A 149 17.72 -1.82 -11.19
C LYS A 149 17.46 -1.80 -9.67
N ILE A 150 17.27 -0.63 -9.08
CA ILE A 150 16.96 -0.47 -7.65
C ILE A 150 15.68 -1.24 -7.30
N GLY A 151 14.66 -1.18 -8.16
CA GLY A 151 13.42 -1.91 -7.92
C GLY A 151 13.62 -3.43 -7.85
N LEU A 152 14.49 -4.00 -8.68
CA LEU A 152 14.84 -5.42 -8.60
C LEU A 152 15.53 -5.73 -7.27
N PHE A 153 16.48 -4.88 -6.86
CA PHE A 153 17.14 -5.01 -5.55
C PHE A 153 16.13 -4.96 -4.40
N LEU A 154 15.25 -3.96 -4.38
CA LEU A 154 14.24 -3.82 -3.33
C LEU A 154 13.28 -5.02 -3.28
N GLY A 155 12.80 -5.47 -4.43
CA GLY A 155 11.85 -6.58 -4.52
C GLY A 155 12.45 -7.94 -4.11
N LEU A 156 13.76 -8.13 -4.33
CA LEU A 156 14.44 -9.38 -3.98
C LEU A 156 15.02 -9.42 -2.55
N THR A 157 15.24 -8.25 -1.94
CA THR A 157 15.90 -8.17 -0.63
C THR A 157 14.99 -7.70 0.49
N GLY A 158 13.90 -7.00 0.17
CA GLY A 158 13.08 -6.32 1.18
C GLY A 158 13.83 -5.20 1.93
N ALA A 159 14.88 -4.65 1.33
CA ALA A 159 15.75 -3.67 1.98
C ALA A 159 14.97 -2.42 2.43
N ASN A 160 15.30 -1.93 3.63
CA ASN A 160 14.78 -0.68 4.15
C ASN A 160 15.53 0.51 3.54
N CYS A 161 14.78 1.48 3.07
CA CYS A 161 15.27 2.71 2.46
C CYS A 161 14.73 3.95 3.21
N ASN A 162 15.42 5.08 3.03
CA ASN A 162 15.07 6.36 3.65
C ASN A 162 14.52 7.36 2.60
N ALA A 163 14.23 8.59 3.04
CA ALA A 163 13.71 9.64 2.17
C ALA A 163 14.63 9.99 0.98
N ASN A 164 15.95 10.01 1.18
CA ASN A 164 16.90 10.30 0.09
C ASN A 164 16.88 9.19 -0.95
N ASP A 165 16.77 7.94 -0.52
CA ASP A 165 16.62 6.79 -1.41
C ASP A 165 15.31 6.87 -2.21
N ALA A 166 14.23 7.38 -1.61
CA ALA A 166 12.95 7.58 -2.30
C ALA A 166 13.09 8.60 -3.44
N ILE A 167 13.76 9.73 -3.19
CA ILE A 167 14.02 10.75 -4.21
C ILE A 167 14.95 10.17 -5.30
N PHE A 168 16.02 9.51 -4.91
CA PHE A 168 16.98 8.91 -5.86
C PHE A 168 16.33 7.84 -6.74
N SER A 169 15.45 7.04 -6.19
CA SER A 169 14.72 5.99 -6.92
C SER A 169 13.53 6.49 -7.73
N SER A 170 13.28 7.80 -7.74
CA SER A 170 12.11 8.44 -8.40
C SER A 170 10.76 7.95 -7.83
N LEU A 171 10.76 7.52 -6.58
CA LEU A 171 9.55 7.14 -5.87
C LEU A 171 8.84 8.39 -5.33
N ALA A 172 9.58 9.44 -4.95
CA ALA A 172 9.04 10.70 -4.42
C ALA A 172 9.71 11.90 -5.12
#